data_f6490dda5ebe2a8b4f7dfa4d28977fa6
#
_entry.id   f6490dda5ebe2a8b4f7dfa4d28977fa6
#
_cell.length_a   1.000
_cell.length_b   1.000
_cell.length_c   1.000
_cell.angle_alpha   90.00
_cell.angle_beta   90.00
_cell.angle_gamma   90.00
#
_symmetry.space_group_name_H-M   'P 1'
#
loop_
_entity.id
_entity.type
_entity.pdbx_description
1 polymer ?
#
loop_
_entity_poly.entity_id
_entity_poly.type
_entity_poly.pdbx_seq_one_letter_code
_entity_poly.pdbx_strand_id
1 'polypeptide(L)'
;MADYRFTISLGTFDSSLLPPGSPAKGSEGYAAAVHRFLHDQFAGFQGTARIVVSEDSILVEWTPPSPQHDPIEAAVLRLEKGELIPATVMLELLRQQIPHELRLLYNLGMAYTSLGRLGEARATLQEALRLNPNHVNSKVALGVAYATEGHHQEAAKILEEAVAADPNNPFAQRNLGGCLLALKEVDRAISCLLRATQLNPKDQQAFFGLGEAYRAAGNLDEADAAYRQVVAIDEFSQSAQLAKEQLSSLAHVGFVMQGGATGRPDTVMYCLSAMERYAALPAEEVRRIVFEIGMLGTKGFEINDPEQQYELRSLPGKFSGMEMVCTLYVGFMQIAPEFAASFDLSNEYAAAKELFEKRRRK
;
A
#
# COMPACT_ATOMS: atom_id res chain seq x y z
N MET A 1 -23.73 -6.10 39.24
CA MET A 1 -22.84 -6.02 38.07
C MET A 1 -23.72 -6.18 36.86
N ALA A 2 -23.51 -5.43 35.78
CA ALA A 2 -24.25 -5.65 34.55
C ALA A 2 -23.65 -6.87 33.84
N ASP A 3 -24.31 -8.01 33.97
CA ASP A 3 -23.91 -9.20 33.20
C ASP A 3 -24.50 -9.07 31.80
N TYR A 4 -23.64 -9.28 30.80
CA TYR A 4 -24.09 -9.30 29.41
C TYR A 4 -24.52 -10.72 29.04
N ARG A 5 -25.72 -10.84 28.47
CA ARG A 5 -26.28 -12.12 28.04
C ARG A 5 -26.52 -12.11 26.53
N PHE A 6 -25.89 -13.01 25.83
CA PHE A 6 -26.02 -13.12 24.39
C PHE A 6 -26.58 -14.50 24.03
N THR A 7 -27.54 -14.53 23.13
CA THR A 7 -28.06 -15.77 22.58
C THR A 7 -27.61 -15.89 21.11
N ILE A 8 -26.90 -16.94 20.78
CA ILE A 8 -26.44 -17.24 19.44
C ILE A 8 -27.23 -18.43 18.91
N SER A 9 -28.00 -18.22 17.85
CA SER A 9 -28.65 -19.34 17.15
C SER A 9 -27.61 -20.13 16.37
N LEU A 10 -27.55 -21.43 16.60
CA LEU A 10 -26.70 -22.35 15.83
C LEU A 10 -27.07 -22.34 14.33
N GLY A 11 -28.38 -22.11 14.04
CA GLY A 11 -28.90 -22.02 12.68
C GLY A 11 -28.45 -20.80 11.90
N THR A 12 -28.11 -19.69 12.57
CA THR A 12 -27.65 -18.43 11.94
C THR A 12 -26.18 -18.10 12.16
N PHE A 13 -25.49 -18.91 12.97
CA PHE A 13 -24.05 -18.70 13.22
C PHE A 13 -23.25 -18.79 11.91
N ASP A 14 -22.35 -17.84 11.72
CA ASP A 14 -21.43 -17.83 10.57
C ASP A 14 -20.34 -18.88 10.74
N SER A 15 -20.50 -20.03 10.07
CA SER A 15 -19.57 -21.13 10.15
C SER A 15 -18.21 -20.86 9.49
N SER A 16 -18.08 -19.78 8.70
CA SER A 16 -16.79 -19.38 8.13
C SER A 16 -15.80 -18.86 9.18
N LEU A 17 -16.30 -18.49 10.35
CA LEU A 17 -15.47 -18.07 11.49
C LEU A 17 -14.80 -19.25 12.22
N LEU A 18 -15.28 -20.48 12.00
CA LEU A 18 -14.70 -21.66 12.64
C LEU A 18 -13.38 -22.07 11.98
N PRO A 19 -12.44 -22.66 12.73
CA PRO A 19 -11.21 -23.19 12.17
C PRO A 19 -11.44 -24.16 11.01
N PRO A 20 -10.53 -24.21 10.02
CA PRO A 20 -10.61 -25.19 8.93
C PRO A 20 -10.71 -26.62 9.46
N GLY A 21 -11.60 -27.42 8.88
CA GLY A 21 -11.86 -28.79 9.30
C GLY A 21 -12.87 -28.95 10.44
N SER A 22 -13.50 -27.85 10.88
CA SER A 22 -14.61 -27.92 11.84
C SER A 22 -15.81 -28.68 11.26
N PRO A 23 -16.63 -29.34 12.10
CA PRO A 23 -17.84 -30.03 11.66
C PRO A 23 -18.78 -29.12 10.90
N ALA A 24 -19.43 -29.63 9.85
CA ALA A 24 -20.37 -28.87 9.05
C ALA A 24 -21.60 -28.48 9.88
N LYS A 25 -22.21 -27.34 9.50
CA LYS A 25 -23.43 -26.85 10.15
C LYS A 25 -24.54 -27.92 10.15
N GLY A 26 -25.12 -28.15 11.32
CA GLY A 26 -26.15 -29.16 11.54
C GLY A 26 -25.63 -30.60 11.69
N SER A 27 -24.32 -30.84 11.62
CA SER A 27 -23.74 -32.14 11.87
C SER A 27 -23.46 -32.38 13.37
N GLU A 28 -23.24 -33.63 13.73
CA GLU A 28 -22.78 -34.01 15.09
C GLU A 28 -21.43 -33.30 15.36
N GLY A 29 -21.31 -32.71 16.54
CA GLY A 29 -20.12 -31.96 16.95
C GLY A 29 -20.07 -30.48 16.52
N TYR A 30 -20.98 -30.00 15.65
CA TYR A 30 -21.01 -28.59 15.25
C TYR A 30 -21.20 -27.65 16.43
N ALA A 31 -22.19 -27.91 17.30
CA ALA A 31 -22.44 -27.12 18.50
C ALA A 31 -21.24 -27.07 19.44
N ALA A 32 -20.52 -28.19 19.57
CA ALA A 32 -19.28 -28.24 20.37
C ALA A 32 -18.13 -27.43 19.73
N ALA A 33 -18.05 -27.40 18.41
CA ALA A 33 -17.06 -26.57 17.72
C ALA A 33 -17.34 -25.09 17.91
N VAL A 34 -18.62 -24.66 17.78
CA VAL A 34 -19.01 -23.26 18.03
C VAL A 34 -18.78 -22.88 19.50
N HIS A 35 -19.10 -23.78 20.44
CA HIS A 35 -18.81 -23.56 21.85
C HIS A 35 -17.33 -23.32 22.12
N ARG A 36 -16.45 -24.18 21.59
CA ARG A 36 -15.00 -24.07 21.75
C ARG A 36 -14.49 -22.77 21.15
N PHE A 37 -14.94 -22.46 19.94
CA PHE A 37 -14.58 -21.21 19.27
C PHE A 37 -14.96 -19.99 20.14
N LEU A 38 -16.19 -19.91 20.62
CA LEU A 38 -16.64 -18.81 21.48
C LEU A 38 -15.84 -18.73 22.78
N HIS A 39 -15.58 -19.87 23.40
CA HIS A 39 -14.73 -19.95 24.59
C HIS A 39 -13.35 -19.32 24.33
N ASP A 40 -12.72 -19.67 23.22
CA ASP A 40 -11.41 -19.14 22.84
C ASP A 40 -11.48 -17.63 22.53
N GLN A 41 -12.55 -17.17 21.87
CA GLN A 41 -12.74 -15.74 21.62
C GLN A 41 -12.89 -14.95 22.93
N PHE A 42 -13.71 -15.44 23.88
CA PHE A 42 -13.94 -14.76 25.15
C PHE A 42 -12.78 -14.86 26.15
N ALA A 43 -11.92 -15.91 26.03
CA ALA A 43 -10.74 -16.05 26.89
C ALA A 43 -9.78 -14.83 26.81
N GLY A 44 -9.78 -14.15 25.70
CA GLY A 44 -8.97 -12.96 25.50
C GLY A 44 -9.58 -11.66 26.00
N PHE A 45 -10.89 -11.59 26.32
CA PHE A 45 -11.49 -10.44 26.98
C PHE A 45 -11.31 -10.57 28.49
N GLN A 46 -11.02 -9.46 29.15
CA GLN A 46 -10.97 -9.45 30.62
C GLN A 46 -12.38 -9.74 31.18
N GLY A 47 -12.44 -10.47 32.31
CA GLY A 47 -13.71 -10.88 32.91
C GLY A 47 -13.90 -12.39 32.90
N THR A 48 -15.15 -12.81 33.14
CA THR A 48 -15.52 -14.24 33.15
C THR A 48 -16.64 -14.50 32.16
N ALA A 49 -16.48 -15.49 31.32
CA ALA A 49 -17.50 -15.95 30.38
C ALA A 49 -18.02 -17.33 30.78
N ARG A 50 -19.35 -17.50 30.85
CA ARG A 50 -20.05 -18.77 30.97
C ARG A 50 -20.77 -19.06 29.65
N ILE A 51 -20.49 -20.17 29.04
CA ILE A 51 -21.09 -20.56 27.78
C ILE A 51 -21.93 -21.83 27.98
N VAL A 52 -23.19 -21.77 27.64
CA VAL A 52 -24.16 -22.87 27.81
C VAL A 52 -24.72 -23.22 26.43
N VAL A 53 -24.58 -24.48 26.05
CA VAL A 53 -25.07 -25.01 24.76
C VAL A 53 -26.44 -25.65 24.99
N SER A 54 -27.39 -25.31 24.12
CA SER A 54 -28.71 -25.95 23.97
C SER A 54 -28.81 -26.58 22.57
N GLU A 55 -29.93 -27.23 22.27
CA GLU A 55 -30.12 -27.90 20.96
C GLU A 55 -29.99 -26.94 19.76
N ASP A 56 -30.57 -25.75 19.85
CA ASP A 56 -30.64 -24.79 18.75
C ASP A 56 -29.86 -23.50 19.00
N SER A 57 -29.29 -23.29 20.19
CA SER A 57 -28.66 -22.05 20.56
C SER A 57 -27.56 -22.21 21.59
N ILE A 58 -26.68 -21.21 21.63
CA ILE A 58 -25.66 -21.05 22.65
C ILE A 58 -25.93 -19.75 23.40
N LEU A 59 -26.04 -19.84 24.73
CA LEU A 59 -26.10 -18.70 25.62
C LEU A 59 -24.68 -18.38 26.09
N VAL A 60 -24.25 -17.13 25.87
CA VAL A 60 -23.02 -16.58 26.42
C VAL A 60 -23.38 -15.57 27.50
N GLU A 61 -22.97 -15.81 28.74
CA GLU A 61 -23.04 -14.87 29.83
C GLU A 61 -21.64 -14.35 30.11
N TRP A 62 -21.43 -13.07 29.92
CA TRP A 62 -20.13 -12.45 30.15
C TRP A 62 -20.23 -11.37 31.23
N THR A 63 -19.36 -11.50 32.23
CA THR A 63 -19.26 -10.54 33.34
C THR A 63 -17.93 -9.80 33.18
N PRO A 64 -17.95 -8.47 32.95
CA PRO A 64 -16.73 -7.68 32.85
C PRO A 64 -15.95 -7.64 34.17
N PRO A 65 -14.65 -7.35 34.16
CA PRO A 65 -13.81 -7.36 35.35
C PRO A 65 -14.14 -6.25 36.35
N SER A 66 -14.80 -5.19 35.90
CA SER A 66 -15.30 -4.10 36.75
C SER A 66 -16.54 -3.44 36.14
N PRO A 67 -17.38 -2.74 36.96
CA PRO A 67 -18.54 -2.03 36.44
C PRO A 67 -18.18 -0.87 35.47
N GLN A 68 -16.97 -0.34 35.53
CA GLN A 68 -16.48 0.73 34.67
C GLN A 68 -15.87 0.21 33.37
N HIS A 69 -15.76 -1.11 33.22
CA HIS A 69 -15.21 -1.71 32.01
C HIS A 69 -16.18 -1.56 30.85
N ASP A 70 -15.72 -0.84 29.81
CA ASP A 70 -16.49 -0.63 28.58
C ASP A 70 -16.20 -1.76 27.58
N PRO A 71 -17.19 -2.62 27.28
CA PRO A 71 -16.99 -3.75 26.38
C PRO A 71 -16.73 -3.32 24.93
N ILE A 72 -17.24 -2.15 24.50
CA ILE A 72 -16.94 -1.62 23.17
C ILE A 72 -15.47 -1.24 23.09
N GLU A 73 -14.94 -0.55 24.10
CA GLU A 73 -13.54 -0.17 24.15
C GLU A 73 -12.62 -1.39 24.21
N ALA A 74 -13.00 -2.42 24.97
CA ALA A 74 -12.27 -3.69 24.99
C ALA A 74 -12.21 -4.34 23.59
N ALA A 75 -13.28 -4.28 22.81
CA ALA A 75 -13.29 -4.75 21.44
C ALA A 75 -12.44 -3.86 20.51
N VAL A 76 -12.49 -2.53 20.68
CA VAL A 76 -11.67 -1.58 19.91
C VAL A 76 -10.16 -1.83 20.12
N LEU A 77 -9.72 -2.02 21.36
CA LEU A 77 -8.34 -2.34 21.68
C LEU A 77 -7.85 -3.63 20.98
N ARG A 78 -8.76 -4.57 20.72
CA ARG A 78 -8.44 -5.79 19.94
C ARG A 78 -8.36 -5.51 18.46
N LEU A 79 -9.23 -4.65 17.91
CA LEU A 79 -9.11 -4.20 16.52
C LEU A 79 -7.75 -3.54 16.29
N GLU A 80 -7.30 -2.70 17.22
CA GLU A 80 -6.00 -2.04 17.15
C GLU A 80 -4.81 -3.02 17.18
N LYS A 81 -4.98 -4.16 17.87
CA LYS A 81 -3.98 -5.26 17.88
C LYS A 81 -4.08 -6.18 16.66
N GLY A 82 -5.00 -5.93 15.72
CA GLY A 82 -5.23 -6.78 14.56
C GLY A 82 -6.03 -8.06 14.86
N GLU A 83 -6.57 -8.20 16.05
CA GLU A 83 -7.41 -9.33 16.46
C GLU A 83 -8.85 -9.14 15.98
N LEU A 84 -9.04 -9.13 14.65
CA LEU A 84 -10.29 -8.73 14.01
C LEU A 84 -11.47 -9.63 14.38
N ILE A 85 -11.29 -10.95 14.36
CA ILE A 85 -12.37 -11.92 14.58
C ILE A 85 -12.93 -11.81 16.03
N PRO A 86 -12.11 -11.88 17.10
CA PRO A 86 -12.60 -11.73 18.46
C PRO A 86 -13.35 -10.41 18.69
N ALA A 87 -12.80 -9.32 18.17
CA ALA A 87 -13.41 -8.01 18.31
C ALA A 87 -14.76 -7.93 17.60
N THR A 88 -14.85 -8.45 16.36
CA THR A 88 -16.10 -8.45 15.58
C THR A 88 -17.18 -9.28 16.27
N VAL A 89 -16.84 -10.48 16.75
CA VAL A 89 -17.77 -11.34 17.50
C VAL A 89 -18.32 -10.62 18.73
N MET A 90 -17.46 -9.95 19.51
CA MET A 90 -17.90 -9.19 20.67
C MET A 90 -18.86 -8.05 20.27
N LEU A 91 -18.51 -7.28 19.24
CA LEU A 91 -19.35 -6.17 18.76
C LEU A 91 -20.68 -6.66 18.19
N GLU A 92 -20.72 -7.78 17.48
CA GLU A 92 -21.97 -8.40 16.99
C GLU A 92 -22.89 -8.82 18.15
N LEU A 93 -22.32 -9.39 19.19
CA LEU A 93 -23.08 -9.78 20.38
C LEU A 93 -23.60 -8.56 21.15
N LEU A 94 -22.77 -7.54 21.34
CA LEU A 94 -23.18 -6.28 21.97
C LEU A 94 -24.31 -5.60 21.21
N ARG A 95 -24.31 -5.69 19.87
CA ARG A 95 -25.39 -5.13 19.04
C ARG A 95 -26.77 -5.72 19.36
N GLN A 96 -26.84 -6.95 19.86
CA GLN A 96 -28.11 -7.55 20.28
C GLN A 96 -28.73 -6.80 21.47
N GLN A 97 -27.92 -6.21 22.35
CA GLN A 97 -28.37 -5.52 23.56
C GLN A 97 -28.48 -4.00 23.38
N ILE A 98 -27.56 -3.43 22.60
CA ILE A 98 -27.48 -1.98 22.38
C ILE A 98 -27.44 -1.67 20.85
N PRO A 99 -28.52 -2.03 20.12
CA PRO A 99 -28.51 -1.98 18.66
C PRO A 99 -28.32 -0.56 18.08
N HIS A 100 -28.68 0.47 18.86
CA HIS A 100 -28.63 1.86 18.41
C HIS A 100 -27.46 2.66 19.05
N GLU A 101 -26.43 1.97 19.51
CA GLU A 101 -25.24 2.64 20.02
C GLU A 101 -24.33 3.03 18.85
N LEU A 102 -24.18 4.34 18.60
CA LEU A 102 -23.45 4.88 17.46
C LEU A 102 -21.99 4.40 17.40
N ARG A 103 -21.32 4.43 18.56
CA ARG A 103 -19.91 4.01 18.65
C ARG A 103 -19.73 2.52 18.34
N LEU A 104 -20.70 1.69 18.76
CA LEU A 104 -20.70 0.27 18.44
C LEU A 104 -20.86 0.06 16.94
N LEU A 105 -21.87 0.67 16.32
CA LEU A 105 -22.15 0.52 14.89
C LEU A 105 -20.98 1.00 14.01
N TYR A 106 -20.35 2.11 14.40
CA TYR A 106 -19.15 2.61 13.71
C TYR A 106 -18.01 1.60 13.77
N ASN A 107 -17.66 1.12 14.97
CA ASN A 107 -16.55 0.18 15.13
C ASN A 107 -16.83 -1.19 14.50
N LEU A 108 -18.08 -1.66 14.55
CA LEU A 108 -18.50 -2.90 13.88
C LEU A 108 -18.42 -2.76 12.36
N GLY A 109 -18.82 -1.61 11.81
CA GLY A 109 -18.67 -1.32 10.38
C GLY A 109 -17.20 -1.29 9.93
N MET A 110 -16.32 -0.72 10.74
CA MET A 110 -14.88 -0.74 10.51
C MET A 110 -14.32 -2.16 10.55
N ALA A 111 -14.73 -2.96 11.54
CA ALA A 111 -14.32 -4.34 11.68
C ALA A 111 -14.75 -5.20 10.46
N TYR A 112 -15.98 -5.03 10.00
CA TYR A 112 -16.48 -5.70 8.79
C TYR A 112 -15.69 -5.28 7.55
N THR A 113 -15.35 -4.00 7.41
CA THR A 113 -14.52 -3.52 6.30
C THR A 113 -13.16 -4.21 6.30
N SER A 114 -12.51 -4.30 7.47
CA SER A 114 -11.21 -4.95 7.64
C SER A 114 -11.26 -6.47 7.37
N LEU A 115 -12.40 -7.11 7.62
CA LEU A 115 -12.64 -8.53 7.30
C LEU A 115 -13.06 -8.77 5.85
N GLY A 116 -13.24 -7.73 5.03
CA GLY A 116 -13.75 -7.85 3.67
C GLY A 116 -15.26 -8.14 3.58
N ARG A 117 -16.00 -8.08 4.70
CA ARG A 117 -17.46 -8.24 4.78
C ARG A 117 -18.16 -6.93 4.39
N LEU A 118 -17.93 -6.47 3.14
CA LEU A 118 -18.22 -5.10 2.72
C LEU A 118 -19.72 -4.77 2.68
N GLY A 119 -20.57 -5.74 2.33
CA GLY A 119 -22.03 -5.57 2.36
C GLY A 119 -22.57 -5.27 3.77
N GLU A 120 -22.05 -5.98 4.78
CA GLU A 120 -22.42 -5.80 6.18
C GLU A 120 -21.83 -4.51 6.76
N ALA A 121 -20.60 -4.17 6.34
CA ALA A 121 -19.97 -2.90 6.69
C ALA A 121 -20.85 -1.72 6.26
N ARG A 122 -21.27 -1.70 4.99
CA ARG A 122 -22.12 -0.64 4.45
C ARG A 122 -23.46 -0.55 5.18
N ALA A 123 -24.14 -1.69 5.35
CA ALA A 123 -25.43 -1.70 6.04
C ALA A 123 -25.32 -1.14 7.48
N THR A 124 -24.28 -1.56 8.21
CA THR A 124 -24.04 -1.13 9.59
C THR A 124 -23.66 0.35 9.68
N LEU A 125 -22.80 0.83 8.77
CA LEU A 125 -22.40 2.25 8.74
C LEU A 125 -23.54 3.16 8.29
N GLN A 126 -24.40 2.70 7.38
CA GLN A 126 -25.64 3.42 7.02
C GLN A 126 -26.61 3.50 8.20
N GLU A 127 -26.69 2.46 9.03
CA GLU A 127 -27.46 2.50 10.25
C GLU A 127 -26.88 3.52 11.25
N ALA A 128 -25.55 3.56 11.41
CA ALA A 128 -24.89 4.59 12.21
C ALA A 128 -25.21 6.01 11.72
N LEU A 129 -25.23 6.22 10.40
CA LEU A 129 -25.55 7.51 9.79
C LEU A 129 -27.04 7.85 9.87
N ARG A 130 -27.95 6.87 9.99
CA ARG A 130 -29.36 7.14 10.31
C ARG A 130 -29.54 7.68 11.74
N LEU A 131 -28.70 7.21 12.68
CA LEU A 131 -28.71 7.73 14.05
C LEU A 131 -28.08 9.13 14.14
N ASN A 132 -26.99 9.33 13.45
CA ASN A 132 -26.32 10.63 13.38
C ASN A 132 -25.82 10.90 11.94
N PRO A 133 -26.60 11.64 11.14
CA PRO A 133 -26.23 11.98 9.75
C PRO A 133 -24.95 12.81 9.62
N ASN A 134 -24.53 13.48 10.69
CA ASN A 134 -23.33 14.32 10.70
C ASN A 134 -22.11 13.63 11.33
N HIS A 135 -22.16 12.32 11.60
CA HIS A 135 -21.04 11.60 12.16
C HIS A 135 -19.95 11.38 11.11
N VAL A 136 -18.96 12.27 11.11
CA VAL A 136 -17.87 12.32 10.10
C VAL A 136 -17.15 10.99 9.98
N ASN A 137 -16.80 10.36 11.11
CA ASN A 137 -16.07 9.10 11.10
C ASN A 137 -16.85 7.96 10.43
N SER A 138 -18.19 7.90 10.61
CA SER A 138 -19.01 6.91 9.90
C SER A 138 -19.11 7.19 8.40
N LYS A 139 -19.12 8.47 7.98
CA LYS A 139 -19.03 8.83 6.56
C LYS A 139 -17.68 8.39 5.95
N VAL A 140 -16.59 8.67 6.65
CA VAL A 140 -15.25 8.23 6.23
C VAL A 140 -15.19 6.70 6.10
N ALA A 141 -15.64 5.98 7.12
CA ALA A 141 -15.66 4.52 7.11
C ALA A 141 -16.53 3.95 5.97
N LEU A 142 -17.71 4.55 5.72
CA LEU A 142 -18.57 4.14 4.62
C LEU A 142 -17.94 4.43 3.26
N GLY A 143 -17.26 5.57 3.11
CA GLY A 143 -16.48 5.89 1.92
C GLY A 143 -15.37 4.87 1.68
N VAL A 144 -14.65 4.47 2.73
CA VAL A 144 -13.62 3.41 2.63
C VAL A 144 -14.24 2.08 2.22
N ALA A 145 -15.39 1.68 2.79
CA ALA A 145 -16.07 0.45 2.40
C ALA A 145 -16.46 0.44 0.90
N TYR A 146 -17.02 1.55 0.39
CA TYR A 146 -17.32 1.70 -1.03
C TYR A 146 -16.07 1.67 -1.91
N ALA A 147 -15.00 2.37 -1.50
CA ALA A 147 -13.74 2.39 -2.24
C ALA A 147 -13.11 0.99 -2.34
N THR A 148 -13.18 0.20 -1.27
CA THR A 148 -12.67 -1.17 -1.21
C THR A 148 -13.46 -2.11 -2.15
N GLU A 149 -14.76 -1.84 -2.37
CA GLU A 149 -15.57 -2.54 -3.38
C GLU A 149 -15.30 -2.06 -4.83
N GLY A 150 -14.52 -1.00 -5.01
CA GLY A 150 -14.28 -0.38 -6.31
C GLY A 150 -15.33 0.66 -6.72
N HIS A 151 -16.28 0.97 -5.86
CA HIS A 151 -17.31 1.98 -6.08
C HIS A 151 -16.77 3.40 -5.78
N HIS A 152 -15.77 3.83 -6.55
CA HIS A 152 -15.03 5.06 -6.26
C HIS A 152 -15.86 6.33 -6.38
N GLN A 153 -16.91 6.34 -7.22
CA GLN A 153 -17.80 7.51 -7.36
C GLN A 153 -18.66 7.72 -6.13
N GLU A 154 -19.28 6.65 -5.61
CA GLU A 154 -20.08 6.66 -4.39
C GLU A 154 -19.21 6.97 -3.18
N ALA A 155 -18.00 6.40 -3.13
CA ALA A 155 -17.02 6.68 -2.10
C ALA A 155 -16.63 8.17 -2.08
N ALA A 156 -16.29 8.75 -3.24
CA ALA A 156 -15.92 10.15 -3.35
C ALA A 156 -17.05 11.07 -2.88
N LYS A 157 -18.30 10.82 -3.30
CA LYS A 157 -19.47 11.61 -2.87
C LYS A 157 -19.62 11.64 -1.35
N ILE A 158 -19.53 10.49 -0.68
CA ILE A 158 -19.68 10.42 0.79
C ILE A 158 -18.49 11.06 1.49
N LEU A 159 -17.28 10.90 0.95
CA LEU A 159 -16.06 11.52 1.49
C LEU A 159 -16.05 13.04 1.30
N GLU A 160 -16.62 13.57 0.20
CA GLU A 160 -16.84 15.01 0.02
C GLU A 160 -17.77 15.57 1.10
N GLU A 161 -18.85 14.84 1.44
CA GLU A 161 -19.71 15.23 2.55
C GLU A 161 -18.98 15.17 3.91
N ALA A 162 -18.05 14.22 4.09
CA ALA A 162 -17.23 14.13 5.29
C ALA A 162 -16.26 15.32 5.38
N VAL A 163 -15.58 15.66 4.28
CA VAL A 163 -14.68 16.81 4.18
C VAL A 163 -15.43 18.14 4.35
N ALA A 164 -16.64 18.25 3.81
CA ALA A 164 -17.48 19.45 4.01
C ALA A 164 -17.90 19.63 5.48
N ALA A 165 -18.16 18.53 6.20
CA ALA A 165 -18.51 18.55 7.62
C ALA A 165 -17.29 18.81 8.53
N ASP A 166 -16.12 18.27 8.18
CA ASP A 166 -14.85 18.51 8.90
C ASP A 166 -13.69 18.59 7.90
N PRO A 167 -13.35 19.80 7.44
CA PRO A 167 -12.25 20.02 6.50
C PRO A 167 -10.86 19.68 7.09
N ASN A 168 -10.76 19.54 8.40
CA ASN A 168 -9.51 19.24 9.09
C ASN A 168 -9.37 17.76 9.46
N ASN A 169 -10.24 16.90 9.00
CA ASN A 169 -10.12 15.46 9.18
C ASN A 169 -9.09 14.88 8.18
N PRO A 170 -7.90 14.43 8.63
CA PRO A 170 -6.87 13.94 7.73
C PRO A 170 -7.28 12.65 7.00
N PHE A 171 -8.09 11.81 7.64
CA PHE A 171 -8.56 10.55 7.07
C PHE A 171 -9.59 10.80 5.95
N ALA A 172 -10.48 11.78 6.12
CA ALA A 172 -11.43 12.17 5.08
C ALA A 172 -10.70 12.70 3.85
N GLN A 173 -9.74 13.61 4.05
CA GLN A 173 -8.92 14.19 2.98
C GLN A 173 -8.11 13.11 2.24
N ARG A 174 -7.42 12.22 2.98
CA ARG A 174 -6.63 11.14 2.38
C ARG A 174 -7.49 10.20 1.55
N ASN A 175 -8.59 9.70 2.11
CA ASN A 175 -9.43 8.72 1.43
C ASN A 175 -10.16 9.34 0.22
N LEU A 176 -10.58 10.62 0.32
CA LEU A 176 -11.11 11.35 -0.83
C LEU A 176 -10.06 11.48 -1.93
N GLY A 177 -8.83 11.86 -1.58
CA GLY A 177 -7.73 11.95 -2.54
C GLY A 177 -7.46 10.62 -3.25
N GLY A 178 -7.48 9.50 -2.53
CA GLY A 178 -7.34 8.16 -3.12
C GLY A 178 -8.48 7.82 -4.10
N CYS A 179 -9.73 8.14 -3.76
CA CYS A 179 -10.87 7.93 -4.66
C CYS A 179 -10.79 8.80 -5.92
N LEU A 180 -10.44 10.08 -5.77
CA LEU A 180 -10.27 11.02 -6.89
C LEU A 180 -9.15 10.58 -7.82
N LEU A 181 -8.06 10.03 -7.29
CA LEU A 181 -6.99 9.47 -8.09
C LEU A 181 -7.47 8.26 -8.92
N ALA A 182 -8.24 7.34 -8.30
CA ALA A 182 -8.86 6.22 -9.02
C ALA A 182 -9.83 6.68 -10.13
N LEU A 183 -10.51 7.82 -9.92
CA LEU A 183 -11.38 8.48 -10.90
C LEU A 183 -10.62 9.32 -11.94
N LYS A 184 -9.29 9.39 -11.86
CA LYS A 184 -8.39 10.20 -12.71
C LYS A 184 -8.57 11.72 -12.56
N GLU A 185 -9.17 12.17 -11.47
CA GLU A 185 -9.29 13.56 -11.10
C GLU A 185 -8.03 14.04 -10.35
N VAL A 186 -6.89 14.02 -11.06
CA VAL A 186 -5.54 14.08 -10.49
C VAL A 186 -5.30 15.37 -9.69
N ASP A 187 -5.66 16.55 -10.24
CA ASP A 187 -5.42 17.83 -9.56
C ASP A 187 -6.18 17.94 -8.24
N ARG A 188 -7.42 17.46 -8.22
CA ARG A 188 -8.22 17.41 -6.99
C ARG A 188 -7.64 16.41 -5.99
N ALA A 189 -7.17 15.27 -6.46
CA ALA A 189 -6.51 14.28 -5.62
C ALA A 189 -5.27 14.85 -4.95
N ILE A 190 -4.39 15.55 -5.70
CA ILE A 190 -3.21 16.24 -5.16
C ILE A 190 -3.62 17.20 -4.06
N SER A 191 -4.64 18.03 -4.30
CA SER A 191 -5.10 19.03 -3.33
C SER A 191 -5.55 18.40 -2.01
N CYS A 192 -6.35 17.32 -2.07
CA CYS A 192 -6.80 16.58 -0.89
C CYS A 192 -5.65 15.88 -0.16
N LEU A 193 -4.75 15.23 -0.89
CA LEU A 193 -3.60 14.50 -0.32
C LEU A 193 -2.57 15.45 0.30
N LEU A 194 -2.31 16.61 -0.31
CA LEU A 194 -1.51 17.67 0.31
C LEU A 194 -2.13 18.13 1.63
N ARG A 195 -3.44 18.33 1.66
CA ARG A 195 -4.12 18.70 2.90
C ARG A 195 -4.01 17.60 3.95
N ALA A 196 -4.15 16.33 3.57
CA ALA A 196 -4.00 15.19 4.48
C ALA A 196 -2.59 15.14 5.10
N THR A 197 -1.52 15.32 4.29
CA THR A 197 -0.14 15.33 4.78
C THR A 197 0.18 16.51 5.70
N GLN A 198 -0.43 17.68 5.45
CA GLN A 198 -0.32 18.83 6.34
C GLN A 198 -1.01 18.60 7.70
N LEU A 199 -2.17 17.96 7.69
CA LEU A 199 -2.94 17.65 8.91
C LEU A 199 -2.33 16.53 9.73
N ASN A 200 -1.76 15.52 9.07
CA ASN A 200 -1.04 14.42 9.71
C ASN A 200 0.30 14.13 8.99
N PRO A 201 1.40 14.80 9.42
CA PRO A 201 2.72 14.61 8.81
C PRO A 201 3.35 13.23 9.02
N LYS A 202 2.71 12.34 9.79
CA LYS A 202 3.16 10.96 10.00
C LYS A 202 2.32 9.93 9.23
N ASP A 203 1.38 10.36 8.41
CA ASP A 203 0.54 9.46 7.62
C ASP A 203 1.27 9.00 6.36
N GLN A 204 1.95 7.85 6.44
CA GLN A 204 2.64 7.25 5.30
C GLN A 204 1.71 7.00 4.11
N GLN A 205 0.45 6.62 4.35
CA GLN A 205 -0.50 6.35 3.26
C GLN A 205 -0.88 7.64 2.53
N ALA A 206 -0.98 8.77 3.23
CA ALA A 206 -1.23 10.07 2.60
C ALA A 206 -0.05 10.49 1.71
N PHE A 207 1.19 10.35 2.19
CA PHE A 207 2.39 10.63 1.39
C PHE A 207 2.54 9.68 0.21
N PHE A 208 2.25 8.39 0.39
CA PHE A 208 2.27 7.43 -0.71
C PHE A 208 1.24 7.79 -1.79
N GLY A 209 0.00 8.05 -1.38
CA GLY A 209 -1.05 8.52 -2.29
C GLY A 209 -0.68 9.81 -3.02
N LEU A 210 -0.03 10.75 -2.33
CA LEU A 210 0.45 12.01 -2.91
C LEU A 210 1.54 11.75 -3.98
N GLY A 211 2.46 10.84 -3.71
CA GLY A 211 3.45 10.39 -4.68
C GLY A 211 2.82 9.79 -5.93
N GLU A 212 1.82 8.92 -5.76
CA GLU A 212 1.04 8.35 -6.87
C GLU A 212 0.29 9.44 -7.67
N ALA A 213 -0.29 10.42 -6.99
CA ALA A 213 -1.00 11.52 -7.65
C ALA A 213 -0.05 12.43 -8.44
N TYR A 214 1.12 12.77 -7.89
CA TYR A 214 2.15 13.53 -8.60
C TYR A 214 2.70 12.74 -9.78
N ARG A 215 2.93 11.44 -9.63
CA ARG A 215 3.36 10.57 -10.73
C ARG A 215 2.32 10.55 -11.86
N ALA A 216 1.03 10.45 -11.52
CA ALA A 216 -0.06 10.51 -12.49
C ALA A 216 -0.17 11.86 -13.21
N ALA A 217 0.23 12.96 -12.55
CA ALA A 217 0.32 14.30 -13.12
C ALA A 217 1.59 14.52 -13.98
N GLY A 218 2.57 13.58 -13.93
CA GLY A 218 3.87 13.73 -14.57
C GLY A 218 4.86 14.59 -13.76
N ASN A 219 4.54 14.96 -12.53
CA ASN A 219 5.37 15.75 -11.62
C ASN A 219 6.32 14.82 -10.86
N LEU A 220 7.37 14.36 -11.54
CA LEU A 220 8.22 13.27 -11.07
C LEU A 220 9.10 13.65 -9.87
N ASP A 221 9.54 14.91 -9.79
CA ASP A 221 10.38 15.40 -8.69
C ASP A 221 9.57 15.48 -7.37
N GLU A 222 8.33 15.95 -7.46
CA GLU A 222 7.41 16.00 -6.32
C GLU A 222 6.98 14.58 -5.89
N ALA A 223 6.83 13.67 -6.87
CA ALA A 223 6.56 12.25 -6.59
C ALA A 223 7.72 11.61 -5.82
N ASP A 224 8.98 11.81 -6.27
CA ASP A 224 10.20 11.34 -5.58
C ASP A 224 10.23 11.88 -4.14
N ALA A 225 10.02 13.18 -3.96
CA ALA A 225 10.00 13.80 -2.64
C ALA A 225 8.92 13.19 -1.72
N ALA A 226 7.72 12.94 -2.24
CA ALA A 226 6.63 12.34 -1.48
C ALA A 226 6.94 10.89 -1.07
N TYR A 227 7.46 10.06 -1.96
CA TYR A 227 7.87 8.68 -1.61
C TYR A 227 9.03 8.63 -0.62
N ARG A 228 10.00 9.56 -0.70
CA ARG A 228 11.06 9.66 0.32
C ARG A 228 10.51 9.99 1.70
N GLN A 229 9.45 10.80 1.79
CA GLN A 229 8.78 11.05 3.07
C GLN A 229 8.15 9.78 3.64
N VAL A 230 7.56 8.90 2.81
CA VAL A 230 7.05 7.59 3.26
C VAL A 230 8.16 6.79 3.94
N VAL A 231 9.33 6.68 3.29
CA VAL A 231 10.48 5.93 3.82
C VAL A 231 11.04 6.59 5.09
N ALA A 232 11.08 7.93 5.14
CA ALA A 232 11.59 8.67 6.29
C ALA A 232 10.72 8.53 7.56
N ILE A 233 9.40 8.31 7.41
CA ILE A 233 8.49 8.12 8.55
C ILE A 233 8.73 6.77 9.22
N ASP A 234 8.80 5.69 8.44
CA ASP A 234 9.11 4.33 8.91
C ASP A 234 9.61 3.49 7.74
N GLU A 235 10.91 3.22 7.70
CA GLU A 235 11.57 2.54 6.60
C GLU A 235 11.26 1.03 6.50
N PHE A 236 10.73 0.43 7.56
CA PHE A 236 10.42 -1.00 7.64
C PHE A 236 8.96 -1.32 7.35
N SER A 237 8.11 -0.32 7.19
CA SER A 237 6.70 -0.50 6.89
C SER A 237 6.47 -1.07 5.47
N GLN A 238 5.31 -1.69 5.27
CA GLN A 238 4.88 -2.12 3.94
C GLN A 238 4.77 -0.94 2.96
N SER A 239 4.28 0.21 3.43
CA SER A 239 4.20 1.43 2.62
C SER A 239 5.57 1.91 2.18
N ALA A 240 6.59 1.83 3.04
CA ALA A 240 7.96 2.17 2.69
C ALA A 240 8.57 1.22 1.67
N GLN A 241 8.25 -0.08 1.76
CA GLN A 241 8.69 -1.05 0.75
C GLN A 241 8.13 -0.69 -0.63
N LEU A 242 6.83 -0.43 -0.72
CA LEU A 242 6.19 0.02 -1.97
C LEU A 242 6.79 1.36 -2.46
N ALA A 243 7.05 2.30 -1.56
CA ALA A 243 7.66 3.58 -1.91
C ALA A 243 9.09 3.40 -2.47
N LYS A 244 9.90 2.50 -1.91
CA LYS A 244 11.23 2.16 -2.42
C LYS A 244 11.16 1.59 -3.84
N GLU A 245 10.18 0.76 -4.15
CA GLU A 245 9.92 0.24 -5.50
C GLU A 245 9.57 1.37 -6.47
N GLN A 246 8.68 2.30 -6.06
CA GLN A 246 8.33 3.46 -6.87
C GLN A 246 9.52 4.40 -7.08
N LEU A 247 10.33 4.67 -6.05
CA LEU A 247 11.55 5.45 -6.16
C LEU A 247 12.54 4.83 -7.15
N SER A 248 12.70 3.51 -7.14
CA SER A 248 13.52 2.80 -8.12
C SER A 248 12.98 2.97 -9.55
N SER A 249 11.65 2.87 -9.71
CA SER A 249 10.98 3.10 -11.00
C SER A 249 11.13 4.54 -11.48
N LEU A 250 10.92 5.54 -10.60
CA LEU A 250 11.11 6.96 -10.92
C LEU A 250 12.57 7.27 -11.28
N ALA A 251 13.51 6.67 -10.56
CA ALA A 251 14.91 6.78 -10.89
C ALA A 251 15.21 6.30 -12.30
N HIS A 252 14.50 5.26 -12.75
CA HIS A 252 14.60 4.76 -14.13
C HIS A 252 13.93 5.70 -15.14
N VAL A 253 12.72 6.23 -14.85
CA VAL A 253 12.00 7.17 -15.72
C VAL A 253 12.69 8.53 -15.75
N GLY A 254 13.18 9.03 -14.63
CA GLY A 254 13.97 10.29 -14.55
C GLY A 254 15.25 10.20 -15.36
N PHE A 255 15.84 9.01 -15.41
CA PHE A 255 16.99 8.71 -16.29
C PHE A 255 16.61 8.78 -17.78
N VAL A 256 15.39 8.38 -18.15
CA VAL A 256 14.90 8.37 -19.54
C VAL A 256 14.33 9.73 -19.97
N MET A 257 13.74 10.53 -19.05
CA MET A 257 12.95 11.74 -19.37
C MET A 257 13.64 13.07 -19.03
N GLN A 258 14.60 13.10 -18.11
CA GLN A 258 15.34 14.32 -17.78
C GLN A 258 16.62 14.47 -18.61
N GLY A 259 16.46 14.90 -19.84
CA GLY A 259 17.51 15.58 -20.60
C GLY A 259 17.89 16.94 -20.00
N GLY A 260 17.99 17.03 -18.68
CA GLY A 260 18.37 18.24 -17.95
C GLY A 260 19.77 18.13 -17.36
N ALA A 261 20.55 19.18 -17.41
CA ALA A 261 21.99 19.37 -17.22
C ALA A 261 22.67 18.87 -15.92
N THR A 262 22.15 17.85 -15.27
CA THR A 262 22.77 17.22 -14.09
C THR A 262 22.78 15.69 -14.24
N GLY A 263 23.64 15.18 -15.10
CA GLY A 263 23.90 13.75 -15.20
C GLY A 263 24.29 13.17 -13.85
N ARG A 264 23.76 12.00 -13.49
CA ARG A 264 24.14 11.31 -12.25
C ARG A 264 25.64 11.06 -12.27
N PRO A 265 26.38 11.43 -11.22
CA PRO A 265 27.85 11.28 -11.20
C PRO A 265 28.30 9.86 -11.55
N ASP A 266 27.59 8.84 -11.06
CA ASP A 266 27.91 7.44 -11.32
C ASP A 266 27.70 7.06 -12.80
N THR A 267 26.61 7.52 -13.40
CA THR A 267 26.32 7.25 -14.83
C THR A 267 27.32 7.96 -15.76
N VAL A 268 27.72 9.19 -15.40
CA VAL A 268 28.81 9.89 -16.10
C VAL A 268 30.10 9.08 -16.01
N MET A 269 30.43 8.52 -14.85
CA MET A 269 31.62 7.69 -14.66
C MET A 269 31.52 6.36 -15.41
N TYR A 270 30.36 5.74 -15.54
CA TYR A 270 30.17 4.54 -16.37
C TYR A 270 30.33 4.85 -17.85
N CYS A 271 29.76 5.96 -18.34
CA CYS A 271 29.99 6.41 -19.71
C CYS A 271 31.47 6.71 -19.96
N LEU A 272 32.16 7.37 -19.04
CA LEU A 272 33.59 7.65 -19.14
C LEU A 272 34.41 6.35 -19.18
N SER A 273 34.13 5.39 -18.31
CA SER A 273 34.78 4.08 -18.30
C SER A 273 34.57 3.33 -19.61
N ALA A 274 33.36 3.38 -20.17
CA ALA A 274 33.05 2.78 -21.47
C ALA A 274 33.84 3.46 -22.61
N MET A 275 33.95 4.80 -22.60
CA MET A 275 34.76 5.55 -23.58
C MET A 275 36.23 5.17 -23.50
N GLU A 276 36.80 5.07 -22.29
CA GLU A 276 38.19 4.68 -22.07
C GLU A 276 38.49 3.25 -22.59
N ARG A 277 37.54 2.32 -22.34
CA ARG A 277 37.64 0.94 -22.85
C ARG A 277 37.57 0.89 -24.37
N TYR A 278 36.60 1.59 -24.96
CA TYR A 278 36.42 1.58 -26.42
C TYR A 278 37.51 2.31 -27.20
N ALA A 279 38.15 3.32 -26.60
CA ALA A 279 39.23 4.07 -27.24
C ALA A 279 40.45 3.21 -27.56
N ALA A 280 40.61 2.08 -26.88
CA ALA A 280 41.72 1.13 -27.10
C ALA A 280 41.32 -0.03 -28.04
N LEU A 281 40.05 -0.10 -28.50
CA LEU A 281 39.55 -1.22 -29.29
C LEU A 281 39.32 -0.85 -30.77
N PRO A 282 39.56 -1.77 -31.70
CA PRO A 282 39.15 -1.64 -33.09
C PRO A 282 37.61 -1.54 -33.20
N ALA A 283 37.12 -0.80 -34.19
CA ALA A 283 35.67 -0.63 -34.42
C ALA A 283 34.90 -1.95 -34.55
N GLU A 284 35.55 -3.00 -35.07
CA GLU A 284 34.95 -4.33 -35.21
C GLU A 284 34.70 -5.00 -33.85
N GLU A 285 35.60 -4.80 -32.90
CA GLU A 285 35.41 -5.31 -31.53
C GLU A 285 34.35 -4.52 -30.79
N VAL A 286 34.30 -3.20 -30.97
CA VAL A 286 33.17 -2.37 -30.41
C VAL A 286 31.85 -2.87 -30.95
N ARG A 287 31.69 -3.15 -32.25
CA ARG A 287 30.48 -3.73 -32.84
C ARG A 287 30.12 -5.07 -32.21
N ARG A 288 31.09 -5.90 -31.92
CA ARG A 288 30.88 -7.23 -31.31
C ARG A 288 30.35 -7.11 -29.89
N ILE A 289 30.92 -6.19 -29.09
CA ILE A 289 30.45 -5.88 -27.72
C ILE A 289 29.01 -5.32 -27.72
N VAL A 290 28.76 -4.34 -28.60
CA VAL A 290 27.41 -3.73 -28.75
C VAL A 290 26.37 -4.78 -29.11
N PHE A 291 26.69 -5.68 -30.04
CA PHE A 291 25.82 -6.77 -30.44
C PHE A 291 25.57 -7.75 -29.30
N GLU A 292 26.61 -8.13 -28.56
CA GLU A 292 26.48 -9.05 -27.41
C GLU A 292 25.58 -8.46 -26.29
N ILE A 293 25.79 -7.18 -25.95
CA ILE A 293 24.96 -6.50 -24.97
C ILE A 293 23.51 -6.39 -25.47
N GLY A 294 23.29 -6.06 -26.73
CA GLY A 294 21.96 -6.02 -27.33
C GLY A 294 21.23 -7.37 -27.27
N MET A 295 21.96 -8.47 -27.53
CA MET A 295 21.43 -9.83 -27.44
C MET A 295 21.10 -10.24 -25.99
N LEU A 296 21.86 -9.78 -25.01
CA LEU A 296 21.54 -9.98 -23.59
C LEU A 296 20.32 -9.17 -23.21
N GLY A 297 20.18 -7.94 -23.72
CA GLY A 297 19.02 -7.07 -23.49
C GLY A 297 17.69 -7.69 -23.96
N THR A 298 17.71 -8.50 -25.03
CA THR A 298 16.51 -9.22 -25.49
C THR A 298 16.02 -10.29 -24.52
N LYS A 299 16.89 -10.76 -23.62
CA LYS A 299 16.55 -11.71 -22.55
C LYS A 299 16.11 -11.01 -21.25
N GLY A 300 16.17 -9.69 -21.21
CA GLY A 300 16.01 -8.87 -20.04
C GLY A 300 17.24 -8.91 -19.12
N PHE A 301 17.69 -7.76 -18.66
CA PHE A 301 18.62 -7.66 -17.53
C PHE A 301 18.19 -6.56 -16.59
N GLU A 302 18.44 -6.80 -15.29
CA GLU A 302 18.05 -5.88 -14.23
C GLU A 302 19.02 -4.69 -14.20
N ILE A 303 18.53 -3.51 -14.60
CA ILE A 303 19.34 -2.28 -14.68
C ILE A 303 19.57 -1.70 -13.27
N ASN A 304 18.59 -1.90 -12.38
CA ASN A 304 18.55 -1.26 -11.07
C ASN A 304 19.04 -2.16 -9.92
N ASP A 305 19.40 -3.41 -10.18
CA ASP A 305 19.98 -4.29 -9.18
C ASP A 305 21.52 -4.16 -9.20
N PRO A 306 22.12 -3.44 -8.22
CA PRO A 306 23.57 -3.27 -8.14
C PRO A 306 24.30 -4.58 -7.79
N GLU A 307 23.62 -5.56 -7.23
CA GLU A 307 24.18 -6.86 -6.86
C GLU A 307 24.23 -7.82 -8.05
N GLN A 308 23.37 -7.60 -9.04
CA GLN A 308 23.34 -8.43 -10.23
C GLN A 308 24.46 -8.03 -11.20
N GLN A 309 25.37 -8.96 -11.46
CA GLN A 309 26.52 -8.77 -12.32
C GLN A 309 26.41 -9.60 -13.58
N TYR A 310 26.81 -9.01 -14.69
CA TYR A 310 26.81 -9.61 -16.02
C TYR A 310 28.24 -9.74 -16.54
N GLU A 311 28.54 -10.84 -17.23
CA GLU A 311 29.82 -11.09 -17.89
C GLU A 311 29.62 -11.11 -19.38
N LEU A 312 30.49 -10.39 -20.10
CA LEU A 312 30.55 -10.39 -21.57
C LEU A 312 31.69 -11.26 -22.05
N ARG A 313 31.44 -12.01 -23.12
CA ARG A 313 32.51 -12.79 -23.79
C ARG A 313 33.48 -11.89 -24.55
N SER A 314 32.94 -10.78 -25.10
CA SER A 314 33.70 -9.82 -25.92
C SER A 314 34.46 -8.77 -25.11
N LEU A 315 34.16 -8.64 -23.80
CA LEU A 315 34.78 -7.65 -22.94
C LEU A 315 34.99 -8.24 -21.53
N PRO A 316 36.24 -8.43 -21.09
CA PRO A 316 36.51 -9.01 -19.80
C PRO A 316 36.05 -8.08 -18.65
N GLY A 317 35.43 -8.66 -17.63
CA GLY A 317 34.98 -7.98 -16.44
C GLY A 317 33.55 -8.34 -16.07
N LYS A 318 33.14 -7.85 -14.89
CA LYS A 318 31.78 -7.92 -14.42
C LYS A 318 31.16 -6.54 -14.51
N PHE A 319 29.94 -6.48 -14.98
CA PHE A 319 29.22 -5.25 -15.26
C PHE A 319 27.86 -5.26 -14.55
N SER A 320 27.49 -4.19 -13.86
CA SER A 320 26.12 -3.96 -13.42
C SER A 320 25.21 -3.71 -14.65
N GLY A 321 23.90 -3.83 -14.47
CA GLY A 321 22.94 -3.54 -15.53
C GLY A 321 23.10 -2.11 -16.08
N MET A 322 23.38 -1.13 -15.23
CA MET A 322 23.60 0.26 -15.63
C MET A 322 24.92 0.43 -16.41
N GLU A 323 26.01 -0.22 -16.02
CA GLU A 323 27.25 -0.21 -16.81
C GLU A 323 27.07 -0.82 -18.20
N MET A 324 26.24 -1.87 -18.31
CA MET A 324 25.87 -2.47 -19.59
C MET A 324 25.15 -1.45 -20.50
N VAL A 325 24.18 -0.71 -19.96
CA VAL A 325 23.44 0.32 -20.69
C VAL A 325 24.33 1.45 -21.13
N CYS A 326 25.21 1.96 -20.25
CA CYS A 326 26.18 3.00 -20.62
C CYS A 326 27.18 2.52 -21.66
N THR A 327 27.65 1.27 -21.54
CA THR A 327 28.58 0.65 -22.51
C THR A 327 27.91 0.51 -23.87
N LEU A 328 26.65 0.07 -23.92
CA LEU A 328 25.85 -0.03 -25.15
C LEU A 328 25.65 1.35 -25.80
N TYR A 329 25.24 2.36 -25.00
CA TYR A 329 25.01 3.72 -25.50
C TYR A 329 26.27 4.34 -26.09
N VAL A 330 27.39 4.29 -25.37
CA VAL A 330 28.69 4.79 -25.85
C VAL A 330 29.12 4.07 -27.13
N GLY A 331 28.89 2.76 -27.21
CA GLY A 331 29.15 1.98 -28.39
C GLY A 331 28.33 2.43 -29.60
N PHE A 332 27.03 2.63 -29.45
CA PHE A 332 26.15 3.16 -30.49
C PHE A 332 26.58 4.56 -30.93
N MET A 333 26.91 5.45 -29.99
CA MET A 333 27.40 6.79 -30.34
C MET A 333 28.69 6.77 -31.19
N GLN A 334 29.49 5.71 -31.11
CA GLN A 334 30.72 5.57 -31.90
C GLN A 334 30.49 4.92 -33.26
N ILE A 335 29.59 3.93 -33.36
CA ILE A 335 29.49 3.11 -34.59
C ILE A 335 28.19 3.36 -35.38
N ALA A 336 27.10 3.81 -34.73
CA ALA A 336 25.80 4.02 -35.36
C ALA A 336 24.93 4.95 -34.46
N PRO A 337 25.27 6.25 -34.40
CA PRO A 337 24.62 7.20 -33.47
C PRO A 337 23.09 7.33 -33.68
N GLU A 338 22.59 7.00 -34.86
CA GLU A 338 21.19 6.98 -35.19
C GLU A 338 20.36 5.95 -34.39
N PHE A 339 21.03 4.92 -33.85
CA PHE A 339 20.38 3.88 -33.03
C PHE A 339 20.50 4.11 -31.51
N ALA A 340 21.16 5.19 -31.09
CA ALA A 340 21.30 5.52 -29.64
C ALA A 340 20.01 5.92 -28.96
N ALA A 341 18.86 5.90 -29.63
CA ALA A 341 17.63 6.56 -29.24
C ALA A 341 16.76 5.83 -28.19
N SER A 342 17.10 4.60 -27.77
CA SER A 342 16.29 3.86 -26.80
C SER A 342 16.50 4.31 -25.35
N PHE A 343 17.62 4.97 -25.07
CA PHE A 343 17.98 5.53 -23.77
C PHE A 343 18.64 6.88 -24.01
N ASP A 344 18.05 7.98 -23.54
CA ASP A 344 18.66 9.30 -23.65
C ASP A 344 19.71 9.52 -22.56
N LEU A 345 20.96 9.17 -22.88
CA LEU A 345 22.15 9.46 -22.07
C LEU A 345 22.96 10.62 -22.62
N SER A 346 22.36 11.49 -23.42
CA SER A 346 23.06 12.54 -24.14
C SER A 346 23.85 13.48 -23.23
N ASN A 347 23.27 13.84 -22.06
CA ASN A 347 23.92 14.73 -21.10
C ASN A 347 25.09 14.05 -20.37
N GLU A 348 24.87 12.83 -19.89
CA GLU A 348 25.90 12.03 -19.23
C GLU A 348 27.05 11.71 -20.20
N TYR A 349 26.71 11.38 -21.44
CA TYR A 349 27.68 11.17 -22.50
C TYR A 349 28.48 12.45 -22.80
N ALA A 350 27.82 13.62 -22.91
CA ALA A 350 28.46 14.89 -23.12
C ALA A 350 29.44 15.25 -22.00
N ALA A 351 28.99 15.09 -20.75
CA ALA A 351 29.82 15.32 -19.56
C ALA A 351 31.02 14.35 -19.50
N ALA A 352 30.77 13.05 -19.76
CA ALA A 352 31.82 12.03 -19.82
C ALA A 352 32.83 12.32 -20.94
N LYS A 353 32.38 12.76 -22.12
CA LYS A 353 33.20 13.14 -23.24
C LYS A 353 34.14 14.30 -22.91
N GLU A 354 33.62 15.34 -22.24
CA GLU A 354 34.45 16.47 -21.79
C GLU A 354 35.56 16.01 -20.82
N LEU A 355 35.20 15.13 -19.86
CA LEU A 355 36.18 14.56 -18.93
C LEU A 355 37.22 13.68 -19.67
N PHE A 356 36.77 12.86 -20.62
CA PHE A 356 37.62 12.00 -21.42
C PHE A 356 38.65 12.82 -22.24
N GLU A 357 38.18 13.89 -22.89
CA GLU A 357 39.07 14.79 -23.66
C GLU A 357 40.08 15.52 -22.74
N LYS A 358 39.64 15.98 -21.55
CA LYS A 358 40.57 16.58 -20.57
C LYS A 358 41.63 15.62 -20.08
N ARG A 359 41.32 14.31 -19.91
CA ARG A 359 42.29 13.29 -19.50
C ARG A 359 43.29 12.96 -20.62
N ARG A 360 42.86 13.02 -21.88
CA ARG A 360 43.77 12.75 -23.02
C ARG A 360 44.74 13.91 -23.37
N ARG A 361 44.45 15.12 -22.88
CA ARG A 361 45.31 16.30 -23.05
C ARG A 361 46.40 16.44 -21.98
N LYS A 362 46.30 15.67 -20.90
CA LYS A 362 47.33 15.55 -19.85
C LYS A 362 48.25 14.37 -20.12
#